data_7b48da26b10a9bc249aef0dc8491a9a1
#
_entry.id   7b48da26b10a9bc249aef0dc8491a9a1
#
_cell.length_a   1.000
_cell.length_b   1.000
_cell.length_c   1.000
_cell.angle_alpha   90.00
_cell.angle_beta   90.00
_cell.angle_gamma   90.00
#
_symmetry.space_group_name_H-M   'P 1'
#
loop_
_entity.id
_entity.type
_entity.pdbx_description
1 polymer ?
#
loop_
_entity_poly.entity_id
_entity_poly.type
_entity_poly.pdbx_seq_one_letter_code
_entity_poly.pdbx_strand_id
1 'polypeptide(L)'
;VKTLLMTGASRGLGRIAAEKILRDRPDVHLVVTARGGTLGGDLAESTGNPNVTALTCDLMSKNAVRAAAVDLAGRLDSGALPPLHGFVGNAGLQLTSRAHATEDGIEPTFAVNVLANHLFVRLLWCRFTAPGRIVLVGSDTHFGDLRHNLGMVPAPRWEPVAELARPRPDARTATDGRRAYSTGKLAVLYLVHALARRLPDGIDAYTFNPGYVPGTGLVRDAGPAVRFLSRTLLRALTATPLAMSAASAGALLAEAAVGPRPGESGVYIDRRTVTPSAPASYDRDREEELWHGLCALDPVEML
;
A
#
# COMPACT_ATOMS: atom_id res chain seq x y z
N VAL A 1 16.59 3.56 -18.30
CA VAL A 1 15.86 4.18 -17.18
C VAL A 1 14.43 3.68 -17.20
N LYS A 2 13.83 3.44 -16.03
CA LYS A 2 12.48 2.90 -15.85
C LYS A 2 11.71 3.72 -14.82
N THR A 3 10.39 3.84 -15.01
CA THR A 3 9.53 4.52 -14.04
C THR A 3 8.99 3.55 -12.99
N LEU A 4 8.99 3.99 -11.74
CA LEU A 4 8.34 3.33 -10.61
C LEU A 4 7.35 4.31 -9.97
N LEU A 5 6.06 3.97 -9.92
CA LEU A 5 5.07 4.72 -9.16
C LEU A 5 5.03 4.26 -7.72
N MET A 6 5.00 5.20 -6.75
CA MET A 6 4.93 4.87 -5.32
C MET A 6 3.97 5.77 -4.58
N THR A 7 3.07 5.17 -3.78
CA THR A 7 2.21 5.91 -2.85
C THR A 7 2.80 5.94 -1.45
N GLY A 8 2.49 6.97 -0.66
CA GLY A 8 2.88 7.05 0.76
C GLY A 8 4.36 7.34 1.01
N ALA A 9 5.05 8.02 0.07
CA ALA A 9 6.47 8.37 0.19
C ALA A 9 6.74 9.61 1.06
N SER A 10 5.73 10.28 1.61
CA SER A 10 5.93 11.54 2.34
C SER A 10 6.53 11.38 3.75
N ARG A 11 6.45 10.20 4.36
CA ARG A 11 6.92 9.93 5.73
C ARG A 11 7.11 8.45 6.01
N GLY A 12 7.71 8.18 7.19
CA GLY A 12 7.85 6.80 7.70
C GLY A 12 8.65 5.90 6.78
N LEU A 13 8.27 4.63 6.73
CA LEU A 13 8.99 3.63 5.93
C LEU A 13 8.97 3.95 4.43
N GLY A 14 7.87 4.53 3.92
CA GLY A 14 7.77 4.90 2.51
C GLY A 14 8.74 6.02 2.11
N ARG A 15 8.99 7.01 2.99
CA ARG A 15 10.01 8.05 2.75
C ARG A 15 11.40 7.44 2.69
N ILE A 16 11.72 6.55 3.61
CA ILE A 16 13.02 5.86 3.67
C ILE A 16 13.22 4.98 2.43
N ALA A 17 12.19 4.25 2.01
CA ALA A 17 12.24 3.44 0.80
C ALA A 17 12.45 4.30 -0.46
N ALA A 18 11.71 5.41 -0.60
CA ALA A 18 11.85 6.34 -1.71
C ALA A 18 13.27 6.92 -1.79
N GLU A 19 13.80 7.40 -0.66
CA GLU A 19 15.17 7.93 -0.59
C GLU A 19 16.21 6.87 -0.92
N LYS A 20 16.03 5.63 -0.44
CA LYS A 20 16.95 4.52 -0.75
C LYS A 20 16.90 4.16 -2.22
N ILE A 21 15.72 4.07 -2.83
CA ILE A 21 15.57 3.80 -4.27
C ILE A 21 16.31 4.89 -5.07
N LEU A 22 16.08 6.16 -4.76
CA LEU A 22 16.71 7.28 -5.47
C LEU A 22 18.23 7.32 -5.32
N ARG A 23 18.77 6.95 -4.14
CA ARG A 23 20.24 6.90 -3.93
C ARG A 23 20.90 5.71 -4.62
N ASP A 24 20.27 4.54 -4.57
CA ASP A 24 20.90 3.28 -4.97
C ASP A 24 20.60 2.89 -6.42
N ARG A 25 19.58 3.51 -7.06
CA ARG A 25 19.07 3.13 -8.38
C ARG A 25 18.94 4.34 -9.30
N PRO A 26 20.05 4.82 -9.86
CA PRO A 26 20.05 5.93 -10.81
C PRO A 26 19.30 5.60 -12.12
N ASP A 27 19.05 4.32 -12.37
CA ASP A 27 18.24 3.82 -13.48
C ASP A 27 16.71 3.88 -13.22
N VAL A 28 16.27 4.41 -12.06
CA VAL A 28 14.87 4.56 -11.71
C VAL A 28 14.45 6.02 -11.67
N HIS A 29 13.42 6.36 -12.41
CA HIS A 29 12.65 7.59 -12.22
C HIS A 29 11.49 7.30 -11.26
N LEU A 30 11.50 7.90 -10.08
CA LEU A 30 10.49 7.67 -9.05
C LEU A 30 9.35 8.67 -9.15
N VAL A 31 8.15 8.19 -9.45
CA VAL A 31 6.93 9.00 -9.38
C VAL A 31 6.27 8.75 -8.02
N VAL A 32 6.05 9.81 -7.25
CA VAL A 32 5.44 9.72 -5.91
C VAL A 32 4.11 10.46 -5.87
N THR A 33 3.15 9.96 -5.11
CA THR A 33 1.89 10.67 -4.86
C THR A 33 1.93 11.42 -3.54
N ALA A 34 1.43 12.67 -3.55
CA ALA A 34 1.29 13.50 -2.37
C ALA A 34 0.03 14.36 -2.46
N ARG A 35 -0.55 14.76 -1.31
CA ARG A 35 -1.73 15.64 -1.27
C ARG A 35 -1.44 17.10 -1.63
N GLY A 36 -0.16 17.41 -1.86
CA GLY A 36 0.37 18.72 -2.16
C GLY A 36 1.76 18.90 -1.58
N GLY A 37 2.36 20.07 -1.78
CA GLY A 37 3.66 20.44 -1.21
C GLY A 37 4.86 20.11 -2.10
N THR A 38 6.02 20.07 -1.47
CA THR A 38 7.34 20.05 -2.09
C THR A 38 7.98 18.66 -2.16
N LEU A 39 7.19 17.58 -1.97
CA LEU A 39 7.73 16.22 -1.79
C LEU A 39 8.76 15.80 -2.86
N GLY A 40 8.52 16.14 -4.12
CA GLY A 40 9.45 15.84 -5.22
C GLY A 40 10.78 16.58 -5.04
N GLY A 41 10.72 17.89 -4.76
CA GLY A 41 11.90 18.73 -4.48
C GLY A 41 12.65 18.25 -3.23
N ASP A 42 11.92 17.97 -2.14
CA ASP A 42 12.51 17.48 -0.88
C ASP A 42 13.24 16.13 -1.05
N LEU A 43 12.70 15.24 -1.89
CA LEU A 43 13.34 13.98 -2.22
C LEU A 43 14.58 14.19 -3.11
N ALA A 44 14.47 15.03 -4.13
CA ALA A 44 15.60 15.35 -5.00
C ALA A 44 16.76 15.95 -4.19
N GLU A 45 16.48 16.93 -3.34
CA GLU A 45 17.49 17.57 -2.48
C GLU A 45 18.13 16.58 -1.50
N SER A 46 17.30 15.82 -0.77
CA SER A 46 17.80 14.89 0.27
C SER A 46 18.60 13.70 -0.29
N THR A 47 18.42 13.37 -1.56
CA THR A 47 19.10 12.24 -2.21
C THR A 47 20.16 12.64 -3.21
N GLY A 48 20.19 13.89 -3.65
CA GLY A 48 21.02 14.36 -4.76
C GLY A 48 20.59 13.82 -6.13
N ASN A 49 19.41 13.21 -6.23
CA ASN A 49 18.91 12.60 -7.47
C ASN A 49 17.66 13.33 -7.97
N PRO A 50 17.73 14.00 -9.15
CA PRO A 50 16.60 14.73 -9.72
C PRO A 50 15.53 13.83 -10.38
N ASN A 51 15.78 12.51 -10.52
CA ASN A 51 14.87 11.58 -11.18
C ASN A 51 13.65 11.27 -10.30
N VAL A 52 12.93 12.30 -9.89
CA VAL A 52 11.72 12.20 -9.09
C VAL A 52 10.66 13.18 -9.56
N THR A 53 9.41 12.70 -9.64
CA THR A 53 8.23 13.51 -9.97
C THR A 53 7.16 13.30 -8.89
N ALA A 54 6.58 14.38 -8.39
CA ALA A 54 5.44 14.30 -7.48
C ALA A 54 4.14 14.59 -8.23
N LEU A 55 3.15 13.70 -8.05
CA LEU A 55 1.78 13.88 -8.53
C LEU A 55 0.88 14.28 -7.37
N THR A 56 0.06 15.31 -7.56
CA THR A 56 -0.95 15.67 -6.54
C THR A 56 -2.06 14.63 -6.54
N CYS A 57 -2.28 13.98 -5.39
CA CYS A 57 -3.28 12.93 -5.25
C CYS A 57 -3.68 12.77 -3.78
N ASP A 58 -4.97 12.88 -3.47
CA ASP A 58 -5.55 12.35 -2.25
C ASP A 58 -6.12 10.96 -2.52
N LEU A 59 -5.55 9.94 -1.87
CA LEU A 59 -5.97 8.55 -2.03
C LEU A 59 -7.36 8.26 -1.44
N MET A 60 -7.98 9.22 -0.74
CA MET A 60 -9.37 9.14 -0.28
C MET A 60 -10.37 9.56 -1.35
N SER A 61 -9.91 10.15 -2.47
CA SER A 61 -10.74 10.62 -3.57
C SER A 61 -10.49 9.80 -4.83
N LYS A 62 -11.51 9.13 -5.34
CA LYS A 62 -11.43 8.39 -6.61
C LYS A 62 -11.05 9.32 -7.77
N ASN A 63 -11.61 10.53 -7.79
CA ASN A 63 -11.33 11.52 -8.82
C ASN A 63 -9.86 11.97 -8.78
N ALA A 64 -9.29 12.17 -7.57
CA ALA A 64 -7.88 12.53 -7.44
C ALA A 64 -6.94 11.38 -7.89
N VAL A 65 -7.29 10.12 -7.58
CA VAL A 65 -6.56 8.95 -8.05
C VAL A 65 -6.62 8.84 -9.57
N ARG A 66 -7.80 9.03 -10.16
CA ARG A 66 -7.97 9.04 -11.63
C ARG A 66 -7.16 10.15 -12.30
N ALA A 67 -7.25 11.38 -11.79
CA ALA A 67 -6.50 12.52 -12.33
C ALA A 67 -4.98 12.26 -12.29
N ALA A 68 -4.47 11.74 -11.20
CA ALA A 68 -3.05 11.38 -11.06
C ALA A 68 -2.64 10.25 -12.02
N ALA A 69 -3.50 9.24 -12.22
CA ALA A 69 -3.23 8.17 -13.18
C ALA A 69 -3.26 8.67 -14.63
N VAL A 70 -4.19 9.55 -14.99
CA VAL A 70 -4.28 10.19 -16.32
C VAL A 70 -3.05 11.06 -16.59
N ASP A 71 -2.62 11.89 -15.62
CA ASP A 71 -1.40 12.70 -15.76
C ASP A 71 -0.18 11.80 -15.97
N LEU A 72 -0.03 10.75 -15.17
CA LEU A 72 1.05 9.79 -15.34
C LEU A 72 1.00 9.11 -16.71
N ALA A 73 -0.17 8.62 -17.12
CA ALA A 73 -0.36 7.99 -18.43
C ALA A 73 0.06 8.92 -19.57
N GLY A 74 -0.38 10.17 -19.56
CA GLY A 74 0.00 11.16 -20.58
C GLY A 74 1.51 11.44 -20.63
N ARG A 75 2.20 11.46 -19.48
CA ARG A 75 3.66 11.62 -19.43
C ARG A 75 4.41 10.39 -19.95
N LEU A 76 3.90 9.18 -19.70
CA LEU A 76 4.44 7.95 -20.25
C LEU A 76 4.25 7.88 -21.77
N ASP A 77 3.04 8.18 -22.24
CA ASP A 77 2.68 8.13 -23.67
C ASP A 77 3.41 9.17 -24.51
N SER A 78 3.69 10.36 -23.95
CA SER A 78 4.50 11.40 -24.60
C SER A 78 6.01 11.16 -24.55
N GLY A 79 6.47 10.15 -23.82
CA GLY A 79 7.90 9.92 -23.59
C GLY A 79 8.56 10.91 -22.64
N ALA A 80 7.79 11.75 -21.93
CA ALA A 80 8.29 12.65 -20.88
C ALA A 80 8.78 11.87 -19.64
N LEU A 81 8.28 10.65 -19.46
CA LEU A 81 8.78 9.69 -18.49
C LEU A 81 9.17 8.39 -19.18
N PRO A 82 10.19 7.68 -18.66
CA PRO A 82 10.53 6.34 -19.12
C PRO A 82 9.37 5.35 -18.93
N PRO A 83 9.40 4.17 -19.58
CA PRO A 83 8.37 3.14 -19.42
C PRO A 83 8.09 2.77 -17.97
N LEU A 84 6.84 2.48 -17.65
CA LEU A 84 6.39 2.10 -16.31
C LEU A 84 6.72 0.63 -16.03
N HIS A 85 7.61 0.37 -15.09
CA HIS A 85 8.02 -0.99 -14.72
C HIS A 85 7.55 -1.41 -13.32
N GLY A 86 6.90 -0.52 -12.57
CA GLY A 86 6.44 -0.94 -11.26
C GLY A 86 5.50 0.03 -10.56
N PHE A 87 4.82 -0.55 -9.55
CA PHE A 87 3.96 0.18 -8.63
C PHE A 87 4.20 -0.30 -7.20
N VAL A 88 4.36 0.65 -6.28
CA VAL A 88 4.47 0.38 -4.83
C VAL A 88 3.30 1.02 -4.11
N GLY A 89 2.30 0.21 -3.79
CA GLY A 89 1.15 0.58 -2.97
C GLY A 89 1.50 0.55 -1.48
N ASN A 90 2.26 1.56 -1.03
CA ASN A 90 2.73 1.64 0.36
C ASN A 90 1.85 2.50 1.26
N ALA A 91 1.10 3.45 0.72
CA ALA A 91 0.20 4.26 1.53
C ALA A 91 -0.74 3.38 2.36
N GLY A 92 -0.88 3.72 3.62
CA GLY A 92 -1.76 3.01 4.54
C GLY A 92 -2.40 3.96 5.55
N LEU A 93 -3.62 3.63 5.92
CA LEU A 93 -4.44 4.33 6.88
C LEU A 93 -5.07 3.33 7.84
N GLN A 94 -5.06 3.64 9.12
CA GLN A 94 -5.86 3.00 10.16
C GLN A 94 -6.57 4.09 10.95
N LEU A 95 -7.88 4.05 10.98
CA LEU A 95 -8.71 4.91 11.82
C LEU A 95 -9.08 4.20 13.11
N THR A 96 -9.51 4.98 14.10
CA THR A 96 -10.00 4.47 15.39
C THR A 96 -11.48 4.11 15.35
N SER A 97 -12.16 4.31 14.22
CA SER A 97 -13.55 3.94 14.00
C SER A 97 -13.79 3.64 12.53
N ARG A 98 -14.98 3.10 12.24
CA ARG A 98 -15.46 2.85 10.87
C ARG A 98 -16.58 3.82 10.47
N ALA A 99 -16.78 4.88 11.27
CA ALA A 99 -17.90 5.81 11.12
C ALA A 99 -17.67 6.91 10.07
N HIS A 100 -16.43 7.11 9.63
CA HIS A 100 -16.06 8.16 8.68
C HIS A 100 -16.33 7.74 7.25
N ALA A 101 -16.64 8.73 6.40
CA ALA A 101 -16.78 8.57 4.96
C ALA A 101 -15.80 9.48 4.22
N THR A 102 -15.31 9.04 3.06
CA THR A 102 -14.66 9.90 2.07
C THR A 102 -15.71 10.76 1.35
N GLU A 103 -15.28 11.69 0.49
CA GLU A 103 -16.19 12.45 -0.38
C GLU A 103 -16.98 11.55 -1.34
N ASP A 104 -16.43 10.37 -1.67
CA ASP A 104 -17.07 9.36 -2.51
C ASP A 104 -18.02 8.44 -1.71
N GLY A 105 -18.25 8.69 -0.41
CA GLY A 105 -19.10 7.86 0.46
C GLY A 105 -18.49 6.52 0.85
N ILE A 106 -17.16 6.35 0.72
CA ILE A 106 -16.44 5.10 1.00
C ILE A 106 -15.78 5.15 2.37
N GLU A 107 -15.65 4.02 3.07
CA GLU A 107 -14.89 3.89 4.31
C GLU A 107 -13.40 4.20 4.04
N PRO A 108 -12.79 5.19 4.74
CA PRO A 108 -11.48 5.69 4.37
C PRO A 108 -10.34 4.68 4.45
N THR A 109 -10.39 3.71 5.38
CA THR A 109 -9.36 2.66 5.48
C THR A 109 -9.41 1.75 4.25
N PHE A 110 -10.61 1.39 3.80
CA PHE A 110 -10.82 0.62 2.58
C PHE A 110 -10.43 1.41 1.33
N ALA A 111 -10.83 2.69 1.25
CA ALA A 111 -10.50 3.57 0.14
C ALA A 111 -8.99 3.65 -0.09
N VAL A 112 -8.21 3.94 0.96
CA VAL A 112 -6.75 4.15 0.85
C VAL A 112 -5.99 2.84 0.68
N ASN A 113 -6.35 1.81 1.49
CA ASN A 113 -5.53 0.59 1.56
C ASN A 113 -5.82 -0.39 0.43
N VAL A 114 -7.04 -0.36 -0.14
CA VAL A 114 -7.49 -1.34 -1.13
C VAL A 114 -7.88 -0.68 -2.45
N LEU A 115 -8.90 0.20 -2.44
CA LEU A 115 -9.49 0.74 -3.66
C LEU A 115 -8.49 1.60 -4.46
N ALA A 116 -7.75 2.48 -3.81
CA ALA A 116 -6.76 3.33 -4.49
C ALA A 116 -5.66 2.51 -5.20
N ASN A 117 -5.21 1.41 -4.58
CA ASN A 117 -4.24 0.50 -5.21
C ASN A 117 -4.83 -0.19 -6.44
N HIS A 118 -6.07 -0.68 -6.34
CA HIS A 118 -6.79 -1.29 -7.46
C HIS A 118 -6.95 -0.29 -8.62
N LEU A 119 -7.37 0.95 -8.32
CA LEU A 119 -7.57 1.99 -9.32
C LEU A 119 -6.28 2.34 -10.07
N PHE A 120 -5.16 2.57 -9.38
CA PHE A 120 -3.88 2.82 -10.05
C PHE A 120 -3.48 1.68 -10.97
N VAL A 121 -3.59 0.44 -10.51
CA VAL A 121 -3.22 -0.71 -11.33
C VAL A 121 -4.15 -0.83 -12.54
N ARG A 122 -5.47 -0.67 -12.36
CA ARG A 122 -6.46 -0.76 -13.45
C ARG A 122 -6.28 0.34 -14.49
N LEU A 123 -6.13 1.59 -14.05
CA LEU A 123 -5.97 2.74 -14.94
C LEU A 123 -4.67 2.70 -15.73
N LEU A 124 -3.60 2.15 -15.15
CA LEU A 124 -2.29 2.08 -15.77
C LEU A 124 -1.99 0.69 -16.38
N TRP A 125 -3.01 -0.19 -16.46
CA TRP A 125 -2.84 -1.58 -16.83
C TRP A 125 -2.02 -1.80 -18.11
N CYS A 126 -2.40 -1.12 -19.19
CA CYS A 126 -1.76 -1.24 -20.51
C CYS A 126 -0.38 -0.56 -20.60
N ARG A 127 0.06 0.16 -19.56
CA ARG A 127 1.34 0.88 -19.54
C ARG A 127 2.42 0.19 -18.74
N PHE A 128 2.08 -0.87 -18.01
CA PHE A 128 3.10 -1.67 -17.36
C PHE A 128 3.94 -2.41 -18.40
N THR A 129 5.25 -2.29 -18.27
CA THR A 129 6.24 -2.90 -19.18
C THR A 129 7.01 -4.00 -18.46
N ALA A 130 7.13 -5.15 -19.08
CA ALA A 130 7.94 -6.27 -18.59
C ALA A 130 9.46 -6.00 -18.79
N PRO A 131 10.32 -6.47 -17.86
CA PRO A 131 9.97 -7.05 -16.57
C PRO A 131 9.43 -5.99 -15.60
N GLY A 132 8.26 -6.23 -15.02
CA GLY A 132 7.59 -5.28 -14.16
C GLY A 132 7.21 -5.87 -12.81
N ARG A 133 6.91 -5.00 -11.83
CA ARG A 133 6.57 -5.44 -10.47
C ARG A 133 5.58 -4.53 -9.78
N ILE A 134 4.55 -5.13 -9.19
CA ILE A 134 3.58 -4.48 -8.31
C ILE A 134 3.82 -4.99 -6.89
N VAL A 135 4.09 -4.09 -5.93
CA VAL A 135 4.29 -4.43 -4.52
C VAL A 135 3.25 -3.70 -3.69
N LEU A 136 2.36 -4.44 -3.04
CA LEU A 136 1.39 -3.87 -2.12
C LEU A 136 1.79 -4.17 -0.67
N VAL A 137 1.80 -3.14 0.17
CA VAL A 137 2.19 -3.31 1.58
C VAL A 137 1.07 -3.95 2.38
N GLY A 138 1.32 -5.18 2.82
CA GLY A 138 0.48 -5.98 3.72
C GLY A 138 0.67 -5.63 5.19
N SER A 139 0.34 -6.58 6.06
CA SER A 139 0.55 -6.53 7.52
C SER A 139 0.25 -7.89 8.13
N ASP A 140 0.91 -8.26 9.21
CA ASP A 140 0.61 -9.47 10.01
C ASP A 140 -0.81 -9.50 10.58
N THR A 141 -1.50 -8.36 10.59
CA THR A 141 -2.87 -8.26 11.09
C THR A 141 -3.88 -9.08 10.27
N HIS A 142 -3.55 -9.47 9.04
CA HIS A 142 -4.39 -10.34 8.23
C HIS A 142 -4.48 -11.78 8.76
N PHE A 143 -3.53 -12.23 9.60
CA PHE A 143 -3.64 -13.53 10.26
C PHE A 143 -4.74 -13.55 11.32
N GLY A 144 -4.95 -12.43 12.03
CA GLY A 144 -6.02 -12.32 13.03
C GLY A 144 -5.80 -13.13 14.31
N ASP A 145 -4.60 -13.63 14.56
CA ASP A 145 -4.26 -14.49 15.68
C ASP A 145 -3.28 -13.83 16.67
N LEU A 146 -3.14 -14.45 17.86
CA LEU A 146 -2.24 -13.97 18.91
C LEU A 146 -0.76 -14.07 18.54
N ARG A 147 -0.39 -15.05 17.71
CA ARG A 147 0.99 -15.31 17.34
C ARG A 147 1.59 -14.18 16.50
N HIS A 148 0.80 -13.63 15.59
CA HIS A 148 1.28 -12.64 14.62
C HIS A 148 1.04 -11.19 15.05
N ASN A 149 0.02 -10.92 15.89
CA ASN A 149 -0.29 -9.54 16.29
C ASN A 149 -0.48 -9.33 17.81
N LEU A 150 -0.14 -10.33 18.63
CA LEU A 150 -0.25 -10.29 20.11
C LEU A 150 -1.67 -9.91 20.60
N GLY A 151 -2.70 -10.16 19.82
CA GLY A 151 -4.08 -9.78 20.14
C GLY A 151 -4.37 -8.27 20.07
N MET A 152 -3.42 -7.47 19.58
CA MET A 152 -3.59 -6.01 19.50
C MET A 152 -4.62 -5.58 18.43
N VAL A 153 -4.83 -6.43 17.43
CA VAL A 153 -5.77 -6.17 16.33
C VAL A 153 -6.71 -7.36 16.17
N PRO A 154 -8.03 -7.15 16.12
CA PRO A 154 -9.00 -8.22 15.93
C PRO A 154 -8.80 -8.95 14.60
N ALA A 155 -9.21 -10.22 14.56
CA ALA A 155 -9.23 -11.00 13.34
C ALA A 155 -10.02 -10.31 12.22
N PRO A 156 -9.59 -10.45 10.96
CA PRO A 156 -10.35 -9.99 9.80
C PRO A 156 -11.77 -10.59 9.81
N ARG A 157 -12.73 -9.79 9.37
CA ARG A 157 -14.10 -10.25 9.12
C ARG A 157 -14.45 -9.91 7.68
N TRP A 158 -14.54 -10.95 6.86
CA TRP A 158 -14.93 -10.78 5.47
C TRP A 158 -16.43 -10.52 5.39
N GLU A 159 -16.79 -9.56 4.56
CA GLU A 159 -18.15 -9.15 4.21
C GLU A 159 -18.19 -8.84 2.72
N PRO A 160 -19.35 -8.80 2.05
CA PRO A 160 -19.44 -8.35 0.67
C PRO A 160 -18.74 -7.01 0.45
N VAL A 161 -18.08 -6.82 -0.68
CA VAL A 161 -17.21 -5.66 -0.94
C VAL A 161 -17.93 -4.33 -0.77
N ALA A 162 -19.21 -4.26 -1.16
CA ALA A 162 -20.05 -3.08 -0.95
C ALA A 162 -20.22 -2.75 0.56
N GLU A 163 -20.27 -3.77 1.42
CA GLU A 163 -20.35 -3.59 2.87
C GLU A 163 -18.98 -3.24 3.48
N LEU A 164 -17.88 -3.79 2.94
CA LEU A 164 -16.53 -3.41 3.34
C LEU A 164 -16.23 -1.94 3.01
N ALA A 165 -16.72 -1.47 1.88
CA ALA A 165 -16.57 -0.09 1.42
C ALA A 165 -17.53 0.89 2.12
N ARG A 166 -18.58 0.40 2.79
CA ARG A 166 -19.58 1.25 3.42
C ARG A 166 -19.11 1.78 4.77
N PRO A 167 -19.16 3.12 5.02
CA PRO A 167 -19.03 3.69 6.35
C PRO A 167 -20.14 3.18 7.29
N ARG A 168 -19.82 2.95 8.56
CA ARG A 168 -20.78 2.49 9.57
C ARG A 168 -20.84 3.51 10.72
N PRO A 169 -21.82 4.41 10.74
CA PRO A 169 -21.92 5.48 11.75
C PRO A 169 -22.05 4.96 13.19
N ASP A 170 -22.50 3.73 13.38
CA ASP A 170 -22.61 3.00 14.66
C ASP A 170 -21.30 2.35 15.11
N ALA A 171 -20.37 2.04 14.19
CA ALA A 171 -19.09 1.39 14.47
C ALA A 171 -18.01 2.40 14.88
N ARG A 172 -18.11 2.90 16.11
CA ARG A 172 -17.28 4.02 16.63
C ARG A 172 -16.15 3.59 17.56
N THR A 173 -15.97 2.30 17.79
CA THR A 173 -14.94 1.82 18.72
C THR A 173 -13.60 1.64 18.02
N ALA A 174 -12.51 1.74 18.81
CA ALA A 174 -11.17 1.44 18.29
C ALA A 174 -11.04 -0.01 17.79
N THR A 175 -11.85 -0.92 18.29
CA THR A 175 -11.94 -2.30 17.82
C THR A 175 -12.50 -2.38 16.41
N ASP A 176 -13.54 -1.56 16.09
CA ASP A 176 -14.12 -1.51 14.75
C ASP A 176 -13.11 -0.99 13.72
N GLY A 177 -12.42 0.10 14.05
CA GLY A 177 -11.37 0.65 13.18
C GLY A 177 -10.22 -0.32 12.96
N ARG A 178 -9.77 -1.02 14.01
CA ARG A 178 -8.73 -2.04 13.90
C ARG A 178 -9.18 -3.24 13.07
N ARG A 179 -10.46 -3.66 13.19
CA ARG A 179 -11.02 -4.74 12.38
C ARG A 179 -11.15 -4.35 10.91
N ALA A 180 -11.58 -3.11 10.61
CA ALA A 180 -11.57 -2.59 9.25
C ALA A 180 -10.16 -2.64 8.65
N TYR A 181 -9.15 -2.28 9.44
CA TYR A 181 -7.75 -2.36 9.01
C TYR A 181 -7.28 -3.80 8.75
N SER A 182 -7.49 -4.75 9.68
CA SER A 182 -7.09 -6.15 9.46
C SER A 182 -7.81 -6.78 8.27
N THR A 183 -9.09 -6.48 8.10
CA THR A 183 -9.87 -6.93 6.94
C THR A 183 -9.36 -6.30 5.64
N GLY A 184 -9.04 -5.01 5.64
CA GLY A 184 -8.41 -4.35 4.49
C GLY A 184 -7.05 -4.96 4.14
N LYS A 185 -6.26 -5.41 5.15
CA LYS A 185 -4.99 -6.08 4.88
C LYS A 185 -5.17 -7.51 4.34
N LEU A 186 -6.23 -8.21 4.71
CA LEU A 186 -6.62 -9.46 4.04
C LEU A 186 -7.05 -9.20 2.59
N ALA A 187 -7.83 -8.14 2.34
CA ALA A 187 -8.23 -7.74 0.99
C ALA A 187 -7.02 -7.40 0.09
N VAL A 188 -5.94 -6.83 0.65
CA VAL A 188 -4.68 -6.59 -0.10
C VAL A 188 -4.09 -7.92 -0.60
N LEU A 189 -4.12 -8.99 0.19
CA LEU A 189 -3.66 -10.32 -0.24
C LEU A 189 -4.52 -10.88 -1.38
N TYR A 190 -5.85 -10.80 -1.23
CA TYR A 190 -6.75 -11.20 -2.32
C TYR A 190 -6.49 -10.38 -3.59
N LEU A 191 -6.27 -9.08 -3.48
CA LEU A 191 -5.95 -8.23 -4.63
C LEU A 191 -4.64 -8.66 -5.30
N VAL A 192 -3.59 -8.95 -4.53
CA VAL A 192 -2.31 -9.43 -5.07
C VAL A 192 -2.46 -10.78 -5.76
N HIS A 193 -3.21 -11.73 -5.17
CA HIS A 193 -3.47 -13.02 -5.80
C HIS A 193 -4.28 -12.87 -7.08
N ALA A 194 -5.29 -11.98 -7.10
CA ALA A 194 -6.07 -11.67 -8.28
C ALA A 194 -5.21 -11.05 -9.39
N LEU A 195 -4.29 -10.14 -9.03
CA LEU A 195 -3.33 -9.53 -9.96
C LEU A 195 -2.34 -10.55 -10.51
N ALA A 196 -1.78 -11.42 -9.67
CA ALA A 196 -0.82 -12.44 -10.09
C ALA A 196 -1.36 -13.38 -11.17
N ARG A 197 -2.69 -13.58 -11.19
CA ARG A 197 -3.35 -14.42 -12.21
C ARG A 197 -3.79 -13.67 -13.47
N ARG A 198 -3.84 -12.34 -13.42
CA ARG A 198 -4.41 -11.52 -14.49
C ARG A 198 -3.39 -10.66 -15.22
N LEU A 199 -2.28 -10.35 -14.55
CA LEU A 199 -1.24 -9.51 -15.14
C LEU A 199 -0.60 -10.22 -16.34
N PRO A 200 -0.16 -9.48 -17.36
CA PRO A 200 0.62 -10.03 -18.46
C PRO A 200 1.91 -10.70 -17.98
N ASP A 201 2.40 -11.66 -18.76
CA ASP A 201 3.66 -12.35 -18.50
C ASP A 201 4.81 -11.35 -18.30
N GLY A 202 5.64 -11.63 -17.29
CA GLY A 202 6.77 -10.78 -16.93
C GLY A 202 6.43 -9.58 -16.02
N ILE A 203 5.17 -9.44 -15.61
CA ILE A 203 4.75 -8.46 -14.60
C ILE A 203 4.27 -9.23 -13.37
N ASP A 204 5.01 -9.12 -12.27
CA ASP A 204 4.73 -9.82 -11.03
C ASP A 204 3.98 -8.94 -10.02
N ALA A 205 3.17 -9.55 -9.16
CA ALA A 205 2.53 -8.89 -8.02
C ALA A 205 2.94 -9.58 -6.72
N TYR A 206 3.25 -8.78 -5.67
CA TYR A 206 3.70 -9.27 -4.37
C TYR A 206 3.02 -8.52 -3.23
N THR A 207 2.77 -9.23 -2.13
CA THR A 207 2.47 -8.58 -0.85
C THR A 207 3.74 -8.50 -0.02
N PHE A 208 4.09 -7.30 0.43
CA PHE A 208 5.23 -7.07 1.33
C PHE A 208 4.74 -6.72 2.74
N ASN A 209 5.19 -7.46 3.74
CA ASN A 209 4.96 -7.16 5.15
C ASN A 209 6.24 -6.59 5.79
N PRO A 210 6.21 -5.34 6.28
CA PRO A 210 7.36 -4.76 6.99
C PRO A 210 7.54 -5.30 8.40
N GLY A 211 6.62 -6.15 8.91
CA GLY A 211 6.51 -6.47 10.32
C GLY A 211 5.98 -5.30 11.15
N TYR A 212 6.05 -5.42 12.47
CA TYR A 212 5.63 -4.33 13.35
C TYR A 212 6.69 -3.22 13.38
N VAL A 213 6.31 -2.02 12.91
CA VAL A 213 7.18 -0.83 12.85
C VAL A 213 6.60 0.27 13.74
N PRO A 214 7.10 0.46 14.97
CA PRO A 214 6.62 1.50 15.88
C PRO A 214 6.80 2.90 15.31
N GLY A 215 5.82 3.80 15.57
CA GLY A 215 5.97 5.23 15.28
C GLY A 215 5.76 5.65 13.83
N THR A 216 5.26 4.77 12.95
CA THR A 216 5.01 5.10 11.53
C THR A 216 3.84 6.06 11.29
N GLY A 217 3.10 6.46 12.34
CA GLY A 217 1.96 7.38 12.23
C GLY A 217 0.78 6.79 11.44
N LEU A 218 0.65 5.46 11.44
CA LEU A 218 -0.43 4.73 10.78
C LEU A 218 -1.80 5.07 11.39
N VAL A 219 -1.86 5.15 12.74
CA VAL A 219 -3.08 5.51 13.48
C VAL A 219 -3.16 7.03 13.57
N ARG A 220 -4.06 7.64 12.81
CA ARG A 220 -4.15 9.12 12.72
C ARG A 220 -4.97 9.75 13.82
N ASP A 221 -6.04 9.09 14.27
CA ASP A 221 -7.03 9.64 15.22
C ASP A 221 -6.72 9.27 16.68
N ALA A 222 -5.55 8.68 16.94
CA ALA A 222 -5.16 8.37 18.31
C ALA A 222 -4.92 9.64 19.13
N GLY A 223 -5.49 9.71 20.31
CA GLY A 223 -5.27 10.81 21.24
C GLY A 223 -3.78 10.99 21.61
N PRO A 224 -3.39 12.19 22.11
CA PRO A 224 -1.98 12.51 22.39
C PRO A 224 -1.31 11.54 23.35
N ALA A 225 -2.03 11.02 24.35
CA ALA A 225 -1.52 10.04 25.31
C ALA A 225 -1.17 8.70 24.65
N VAL A 226 -2.02 8.20 23.73
CA VAL A 226 -1.77 6.95 22.99
C VAL A 226 -0.60 7.14 22.03
N ARG A 227 -0.48 8.30 21.40
CA ARG A 227 0.68 8.64 20.53
C ARG A 227 1.98 8.73 21.32
N PHE A 228 1.95 9.31 22.52
CA PHE A 228 3.13 9.37 23.38
C PHE A 228 3.56 7.98 23.87
N LEU A 229 2.62 7.17 24.35
CA LEU A 229 2.87 5.80 24.81
C LEU A 229 3.41 4.90 23.68
N SER A 230 2.84 5.03 22.46
CA SER A 230 3.31 4.29 21.29
C SER A 230 4.72 4.71 20.84
N ARG A 231 5.09 5.99 21.04
CA ARG A 231 6.41 6.50 20.69
C ARG A 231 7.50 6.10 21.68
N THR A 232 7.17 5.96 22.96
CA THR A 232 8.16 5.71 24.04
C THR A 232 8.26 4.23 24.40
N LEU A 233 7.16 3.60 24.79
CA LEU A 233 7.18 2.20 25.26
C LEU A 233 7.40 1.19 24.13
N LEU A 234 6.80 1.42 22.96
CA LEU A 234 6.93 0.52 21.83
C LEU A 234 8.28 0.67 21.07
N ARG A 235 9.01 1.76 21.30
CA ARG A 235 10.40 1.88 20.80
C ARG A 235 11.35 0.88 21.51
N ALA A 236 11.11 0.55 22.77
CA ALA A 236 11.92 -0.46 23.46
C ALA A 236 11.77 -1.85 22.82
N LEU A 237 10.64 -2.14 22.16
CA LEU A 237 10.41 -3.39 21.44
C LEU A 237 11.29 -3.52 20.17
N THR A 238 11.84 -2.42 19.62
CA THR A 238 12.76 -2.51 18.47
C THR A 238 14.11 -3.16 18.81
N ALA A 239 14.42 -3.33 20.10
CA ALA A 239 15.56 -4.12 20.57
C ALA A 239 15.26 -5.62 20.58
N THR A 240 14.04 -6.04 20.26
CA THR A 240 13.62 -7.43 20.21
C THR A 240 13.31 -7.84 18.77
N PRO A 241 13.31 -9.14 18.42
CA PRO A 241 12.92 -9.62 17.09
C PRO A 241 11.44 -9.32 16.71
N LEU A 242 10.64 -8.84 17.67
CA LEU A 242 9.21 -8.57 17.50
C LEU A 242 8.92 -7.28 16.72
N ALA A 243 9.85 -6.31 16.75
CA ALA A 243 9.64 -5.04 16.05
C ALA A 243 10.84 -4.68 15.17
N MET A 244 10.56 -4.01 14.06
CA MET A 244 11.57 -3.56 13.11
C MET A 244 11.72 -2.04 13.16
N SER A 245 12.95 -1.53 12.97
CA SER A 245 13.16 -0.10 12.80
C SER A 245 12.55 0.40 11.49
N ALA A 246 12.09 1.65 11.44
CA ALA A 246 11.59 2.23 10.21
C ALA A 246 12.66 2.25 9.09
N ALA A 247 13.95 2.41 9.47
CA ALA A 247 15.07 2.37 8.55
C ALA A 247 15.21 0.99 7.88
N SER A 248 15.19 -0.09 8.68
CA SER A 248 15.26 -1.45 8.17
C SER A 248 14.04 -1.81 7.32
N ALA A 249 12.84 -1.47 7.80
CA ALA A 249 11.59 -1.75 7.09
C ALA A 249 11.53 -1.00 5.74
N GLY A 250 11.97 0.26 5.70
CA GLY A 250 12.04 1.04 4.46
C GLY A 250 13.07 0.50 3.48
N ALA A 251 14.23 0.06 3.98
CA ALA A 251 15.24 -0.59 3.14
C ALA A 251 14.72 -1.89 2.50
N LEU A 252 13.99 -2.70 3.27
CA LEU A 252 13.39 -3.93 2.75
C LEU A 252 12.25 -3.67 1.75
N LEU A 253 11.46 -2.61 1.95
CA LEU A 253 10.46 -2.20 0.96
C LEU A 253 11.15 -1.78 -0.36
N ALA A 254 12.24 -1.04 -0.30
CA ALA A 254 13.03 -0.69 -1.48
C ALA A 254 13.56 -1.96 -2.19
N GLU A 255 14.06 -2.93 -1.44
CA GLU A 255 14.52 -4.21 -1.96
C GLU A 255 13.38 -5.01 -2.61
N ALA A 256 12.22 -5.09 -1.96
CA ALA A 256 11.03 -5.71 -2.54
C ALA A 256 10.58 -5.03 -3.85
N ALA A 257 10.72 -3.69 -3.95
CA ALA A 257 10.31 -2.92 -5.12
C ALA A 257 11.27 -3.05 -6.31
N VAL A 258 12.59 -2.95 -6.07
CA VAL A 258 13.61 -2.82 -7.14
C VAL A 258 14.79 -3.80 -7.03
N GLY A 259 14.80 -4.66 -6.03
CA GLY A 259 15.82 -5.70 -5.82
C GLY A 259 15.60 -6.95 -6.69
N PRO A 260 16.29 -8.06 -6.39
CA PRO A 260 16.08 -9.34 -7.05
C PRO A 260 14.62 -9.80 -6.99
N ARG A 261 14.21 -10.67 -7.92
CA ARG A 261 12.88 -11.27 -7.92
C ARG A 261 12.75 -12.20 -6.70
N PRO A 262 11.78 -11.97 -5.78
CA PRO A 262 11.73 -12.72 -4.53
C PRO A 262 11.18 -14.15 -4.69
N GLY A 263 10.42 -14.41 -5.76
CA GLY A 263 9.77 -15.69 -6.02
C GLY A 263 8.76 -15.59 -7.13
N GLU A 264 7.81 -16.52 -7.14
CA GLU A 264 6.68 -16.49 -8.08
C GLU A 264 5.73 -15.33 -7.78
N SER A 265 5.00 -14.89 -8.80
CA SER A 265 3.95 -13.87 -8.64
C SER A 265 2.87 -14.37 -7.67
N GLY A 266 2.39 -13.49 -6.79
CA GLY A 266 1.39 -13.80 -5.77
C GLY A 266 1.95 -14.09 -4.37
N VAL A 267 3.27 -14.22 -4.20
CA VAL A 267 3.83 -14.57 -2.89
C VAL A 267 3.73 -13.44 -1.85
N TYR A 268 3.68 -13.86 -0.59
CA TYR A 268 3.76 -12.99 0.58
C TYR A 268 5.21 -12.96 1.08
N ILE A 269 5.76 -11.76 1.16
CA ILE A 269 7.12 -11.49 1.63
C ILE A 269 7.02 -10.95 3.05
N ASP A 270 7.32 -11.79 4.05
CA ASP A 270 7.46 -11.35 5.43
C ASP A 270 8.89 -10.84 5.65
N ARG A 271 9.03 -9.53 5.75
CA ARG A 271 10.33 -8.87 5.89
C ARG A 271 11.29 -9.25 4.76
N ARG A 272 12.10 -10.29 4.94
CA ARG A 272 13.10 -10.78 3.95
C ARG A 272 12.74 -12.13 3.35
N THR A 273 11.77 -12.82 3.90
CA THR A 273 11.51 -14.22 3.59
C THR A 273 10.16 -14.38 2.92
N VAL A 274 10.12 -15.15 1.86
CA VAL A 274 8.85 -15.60 1.30
C VAL A 274 8.28 -16.67 2.22
N THR A 275 7.08 -16.43 2.73
CA THR A 275 6.37 -17.33 3.65
C THR A 275 4.90 -17.46 3.23
N PRO A 276 4.20 -18.53 3.64
CA PRO A 276 2.76 -18.59 3.48
C PRO A 276 2.07 -17.44 4.24
N SER A 277 1.08 -16.82 3.61
CA SER A 277 0.15 -15.92 4.28
C SER A 277 -0.93 -16.71 5.04
N ALA A 278 -1.88 -16.00 5.69
CA ALA A 278 -2.97 -16.67 6.41
C ALA A 278 -3.74 -17.63 5.49
N PRO A 279 -4.15 -18.83 5.96
CA PRO A 279 -4.92 -19.78 5.14
C PRO A 279 -6.16 -19.16 4.51
N ALA A 280 -6.81 -18.23 5.21
CA ALA A 280 -7.98 -17.51 4.70
C ALA A 280 -7.69 -16.65 3.46
N SER A 281 -6.43 -16.25 3.22
CA SER A 281 -6.06 -15.43 2.07
C SER A 281 -6.03 -16.20 0.73
N TYR A 282 -6.12 -17.52 0.78
CA TYR A 282 -6.14 -18.40 -0.40
C TYR A 282 -7.56 -18.80 -0.83
N ASP A 283 -8.59 -18.15 -0.28
CA ASP A 283 -9.99 -18.33 -0.66
C ASP A 283 -10.25 -17.67 -2.03
N ARG A 284 -10.35 -18.51 -3.05
CA ARG A 284 -10.49 -18.08 -4.44
C ARG A 284 -11.82 -17.34 -4.71
N ASP A 285 -12.88 -17.77 -4.08
CA ASP A 285 -14.21 -17.17 -4.29
C ASP A 285 -14.23 -15.74 -3.75
N ARG A 286 -13.64 -15.50 -2.57
CA ARG A 286 -13.49 -14.16 -2.00
C ARG A 286 -12.56 -13.26 -2.79
N GLU A 287 -11.54 -13.84 -3.39
CA GLU A 287 -10.64 -13.12 -4.26
C GLU A 287 -11.36 -12.62 -5.54
N GLU A 288 -12.16 -13.48 -6.17
CA GLU A 288 -12.99 -13.10 -7.32
C GLU A 288 -14.08 -12.10 -6.92
N GLU A 289 -14.73 -12.32 -5.76
CA GLU A 289 -15.69 -11.38 -5.19
C GLU A 289 -15.06 -9.99 -4.99
N LEU A 290 -13.83 -9.94 -4.42
CA LEU A 290 -13.13 -8.67 -4.25
C LEU A 290 -12.87 -7.99 -5.59
N TRP A 291 -12.33 -8.72 -6.57
CA TRP A 291 -12.02 -8.17 -7.88
C TRP A 291 -13.26 -7.57 -8.55
N HIS A 292 -14.34 -8.34 -8.63
CA HIS A 292 -15.59 -7.89 -9.24
C HIS A 292 -16.23 -6.74 -8.45
N GLY A 293 -16.20 -6.82 -7.13
CA GLY A 293 -16.72 -5.76 -6.26
C GLY A 293 -15.96 -4.45 -6.40
N LEU A 294 -14.64 -4.48 -6.51
CA LEU A 294 -13.81 -3.28 -6.76
C LEU A 294 -14.11 -2.68 -8.14
N CYS A 295 -14.27 -3.53 -9.17
CA CYS A 295 -14.68 -3.07 -10.50
C CYS A 295 -16.08 -2.43 -10.49
N ALA A 296 -17.01 -2.94 -9.66
CA ALA A 296 -18.35 -2.39 -9.53
C ALA A 296 -18.39 -1.06 -8.74
N LEU A 297 -17.52 -0.92 -7.73
CA LEU A 297 -17.40 0.34 -6.97
C LEU A 297 -16.85 1.49 -7.82
N ASP A 298 -16.09 1.17 -8.84
CA ASP A 298 -15.54 2.14 -9.77
C ASP A 298 -15.40 1.50 -11.16
N PRO A 299 -16.46 1.54 -12.00
CA PRO A 299 -16.42 1.06 -13.37
C PRO A 299 -15.52 1.98 -14.21
N VAL A 300 -14.24 1.61 -14.31
CA VAL A 300 -13.23 2.33 -15.08
C VAL A 300 -12.93 1.55 -16.34
N GLU A 301 -12.96 2.23 -17.48
CA GLU A 301 -12.27 1.76 -18.68
C GLU A 301 -10.76 1.86 -18.45
N MET A 302 -10.01 0.84 -18.88
CA MET A 302 -8.55 0.89 -18.88
C MET A 302 -8.12 2.02 -19.81
N LEU A 303 -7.27 2.93 -19.33
CA LEU A 303 -6.74 4.05 -20.11
C LEU A 303 -5.85 3.55 -21.25
#